data_35d696b2697506368066c52024dc68f3
#
_entry.id   35d696b2697506368066c52024dc68f3
#
_cell.length_a   1.000
_cell.length_b   1.000
_cell.length_c   1.000
_cell.angle_alpha   90.00
_cell.angle_beta   90.00
_cell.angle_gamma   90.00
#
_symmetry.space_group_name_H-M   'P 1'
#
loop_
_entity.id
_entity.type
_entity.pdbx_description
1 polymer ?
#
loop_
_entity_poly.entity_id
_entity_poly.type
_entity_poly.pdbx_seq_one_letter_code
_entity_poly.pdbx_strand_id
1 'polypeptide(L)'
;NRLKAEKDAVILAHYYVNEDIQAVADYIGDSFFLAQKATELKEKTIVMAGVYFMGESVKILNPSKNVLMPDIDADCPMAHMVSVQKIKEVREKYDDLAVVTYINSTAEIKAYSDICVTSSNAAKIVNKLKEKNIFFIPDKNLGDYVKKSLPDKNIILNDGYCPVHDEIDASDIKA
;
A
#
# COMPACT_ATOMS: atom_id res chain seq x y z
N ASN A 1 26.33 2.36 -10.97
CA ASN A 1 27.14 2.41 -9.73
C ASN A 1 27.82 3.77 -9.50
N ARG A 2 28.50 4.37 -10.52
CA ARG A 2 29.17 5.68 -10.36
C ARG A 2 28.19 6.78 -9.91
N LEU A 3 27.04 6.93 -10.58
CA LEU A 3 26.03 7.94 -10.24
C LEU A 3 25.41 7.71 -8.85
N LYS A 4 25.21 6.46 -8.43
CA LYS A 4 24.71 6.17 -7.08
C LYS A 4 25.66 6.72 -6.01
N ALA A 5 26.97 6.49 -6.16
CA ALA A 5 27.98 7.03 -5.25
C ALA A 5 28.07 8.57 -5.28
N GLU A 6 28.08 9.17 -6.48
CA GLU A 6 28.15 10.63 -6.66
C GLU A 6 26.91 11.36 -6.10
N LYS A 7 25.74 10.74 -6.12
CA LYS A 7 24.46 11.31 -5.69
C LYS A 7 24.00 10.87 -4.31
N ASP A 8 24.80 10.07 -3.61
CA ASP A 8 24.43 9.47 -2.33
C ASP A 8 23.03 8.82 -2.47
N ALA A 9 22.92 7.91 -3.44
CA ALA A 9 21.65 7.37 -3.91
C ALA A 9 21.61 5.84 -3.88
N VAL A 10 20.43 5.29 -3.57
CA VAL A 10 20.10 3.87 -3.56
C VAL A 10 18.88 3.64 -4.46
N ILE A 11 18.81 2.49 -5.13
CA ILE A 11 17.70 2.10 -6.00
C ILE A 11 16.94 0.98 -5.33
N LEU A 12 15.66 1.20 -5.07
CA LEU A 12 14.70 0.21 -4.61
C LEU A 12 13.78 -0.17 -5.78
N ALA A 13 13.63 -1.46 -6.07
CA ALA A 13 12.83 -1.94 -7.19
C ALA A 13 11.75 -2.93 -6.73
N HIS A 14 10.52 -2.70 -7.17
CA HIS A 14 9.44 -3.66 -6.96
C HIS A 14 9.63 -4.90 -7.85
N TYR A 15 9.14 -6.06 -7.41
CA TYR A 15 9.19 -7.33 -8.18
C TYR A 15 8.60 -7.25 -9.59
N TYR A 16 7.66 -6.34 -9.84
CA TYR A 16 6.94 -6.24 -11.11
C TYR A 16 7.61 -5.35 -12.15
N VAL A 17 8.72 -4.67 -11.80
CA VAL A 17 9.46 -3.91 -12.80
C VAL A 17 10.30 -4.84 -13.68
N ASN A 18 10.67 -4.34 -14.86
CA ASN A 18 11.48 -5.07 -15.82
C ASN A 18 12.81 -5.57 -15.21
N GLU A 19 13.28 -6.75 -15.65
CA GLU A 19 14.50 -7.38 -15.15
C GLU A 19 15.73 -6.50 -15.27
N ASP A 20 15.85 -5.69 -16.32
CA ASP A 20 16.95 -4.75 -16.50
C ASP A 20 16.98 -3.68 -15.38
N ILE A 21 15.84 -3.28 -14.89
CA ILE A 21 15.72 -2.34 -13.74
C ILE A 21 16.09 -3.07 -12.45
N GLN A 22 15.61 -4.30 -12.28
CA GLN A 22 15.97 -5.12 -11.13
C GLN A 22 17.47 -5.38 -11.05
N ALA A 23 18.13 -5.61 -12.20
CA ALA A 23 19.57 -5.87 -12.28
C ALA A 23 20.45 -4.71 -11.79
N VAL A 24 19.95 -3.48 -11.82
CA VAL A 24 20.68 -2.30 -11.31
C VAL A 24 20.23 -1.85 -9.92
N ALA A 25 19.17 -2.45 -9.39
CA ALA A 25 18.64 -2.15 -8.06
C ALA A 25 19.57 -2.66 -6.95
N ASP A 26 19.56 -1.96 -5.84
CA ASP A 26 20.26 -2.37 -4.61
C ASP A 26 19.39 -3.30 -3.75
N TYR A 27 18.08 -3.09 -3.79
CA TYR A 27 17.10 -3.93 -3.09
C TYR A 27 15.89 -4.17 -3.97
N ILE A 28 15.42 -5.41 -3.98
CA ILE A 28 14.23 -5.86 -4.70
C ILE A 28 13.27 -6.47 -3.70
N GLY A 29 11.98 -6.13 -3.80
CA GLY A 29 10.99 -6.65 -2.87
C GLY A 29 9.56 -6.17 -3.18
N ASP A 30 8.65 -6.52 -2.25
CA ASP A 30 7.29 -6.00 -2.24
C ASP A 30 7.20 -4.59 -1.62
N SER A 31 6.02 -3.98 -1.69
CA SER A 31 5.77 -2.63 -1.20
C SER A 31 6.13 -2.45 0.28
N PHE A 32 5.83 -3.45 1.12
CA PHE A 32 6.09 -3.37 2.55
C PHE A 32 7.57 -3.52 2.87
N PHE A 33 8.23 -4.52 2.29
CA PHE A 33 9.67 -4.73 2.46
C PHE A 33 10.46 -3.49 2.04
N LEU A 34 10.16 -2.92 0.86
CA LEU A 34 10.89 -1.76 0.36
C LEU A 34 10.63 -0.50 1.21
N ALA A 35 9.40 -0.30 1.68
CA ALA A 35 9.08 0.81 2.57
C ALA A 35 9.81 0.69 3.92
N GLN A 36 9.86 -0.51 4.50
CA GLN A 36 10.62 -0.79 5.71
C GLN A 36 12.12 -0.62 5.49
N LYS A 37 12.65 -1.20 4.40
CA LYS A 37 14.08 -1.10 4.04
C LYS A 37 14.52 0.34 3.89
N ALA A 38 13.71 1.18 3.28
CA ALA A 38 14.00 2.60 3.12
C ALA A 38 14.30 3.32 4.44
N THR A 39 13.72 2.89 5.56
CA THR A 39 13.95 3.50 6.88
C THR A 39 15.31 3.17 7.47
N GLU A 40 15.92 2.06 7.04
CA GLU A 40 17.22 1.60 7.53
C GLU A 40 18.40 2.19 6.76
N LEU A 41 18.14 2.73 5.55
CA LEU A 41 19.17 3.24 4.65
C LEU A 41 19.73 4.58 5.12
N LYS A 42 21.01 4.81 4.85
CA LYS A 42 21.71 6.05 5.22
C LYS A 42 21.73 7.06 4.08
N GLU A 43 21.57 6.60 2.86
CA GLU A 43 21.58 7.39 1.65
C GLU A 43 20.52 8.48 1.69
N LYS A 44 20.86 9.66 1.17
CA LYS A 44 19.97 10.84 1.15
C LYS A 44 18.93 10.77 0.04
N THR A 45 19.23 10.00 -1.02
CA THR A 45 18.39 9.90 -2.20
C THR A 45 17.95 8.45 -2.41
N ILE A 46 16.65 8.23 -2.50
CA ILE A 46 16.05 6.93 -2.83
C ILE A 46 15.41 7.05 -4.20
N VAL A 47 15.82 6.21 -5.14
CA VAL A 47 15.12 6.03 -6.41
C VAL A 47 14.17 4.84 -6.24
N MET A 48 12.87 5.10 -6.28
CA MET A 48 11.84 4.07 -6.11
C MET A 48 11.30 3.64 -7.48
N ALA A 49 11.77 2.52 -7.99
CA ALA A 49 11.26 1.90 -9.21
C ALA A 49 10.06 1.00 -8.85
N GLY A 50 8.87 1.54 -9.01
CA GLY A 50 7.60 0.92 -8.68
C GLY A 50 6.46 1.88 -9.00
N VAL A 51 5.26 1.61 -8.48
CA VAL A 51 4.09 2.46 -8.68
C VAL A 51 4.05 3.62 -7.68
N TYR A 52 3.32 4.68 -8.03
CA TYR A 52 3.35 5.98 -7.37
C TYR A 52 3.14 5.93 -5.85
N PHE A 53 2.12 5.21 -5.36
CA PHE A 53 1.85 5.10 -3.91
C PHE A 53 3.03 4.49 -3.11
N MET A 54 3.93 3.73 -3.76
CA MET A 54 5.12 3.19 -3.10
C MET A 54 6.14 4.30 -2.83
N GLY A 55 6.35 5.19 -3.80
CA GLY A 55 7.17 6.40 -3.63
C GLY A 55 6.64 7.29 -2.52
N GLU A 56 5.32 7.53 -2.49
CA GLU A 56 4.65 8.25 -1.41
C GLU A 56 4.89 7.59 -0.04
N SER A 57 4.72 6.27 0.06
CA SER A 57 4.94 5.52 1.29
C SER A 57 6.38 5.64 1.80
N VAL A 58 7.35 5.50 0.89
CA VAL A 58 8.76 5.71 1.21
C VAL A 58 9.02 7.14 1.69
N LYS A 59 8.41 8.15 1.04
CA LYS A 59 8.55 9.56 1.43
C LYS A 59 7.93 9.86 2.78
N ILE A 60 6.76 9.33 3.09
CA ILE A 60 6.08 9.48 4.38
C ILE A 60 6.98 8.97 5.53
N LEU A 61 7.59 7.80 5.34
CA LEU A 61 8.46 7.19 6.34
C LEU A 61 9.85 7.84 6.42
N ASN A 62 10.27 8.58 5.39
CA ASN A 62 11.59 9.20 5.28
C ASN A 62 11.47 10.69 4.85
N PRO A 63 10.85 11.56 5.68
CA PRO A 63 10.53 12.93 5.27
C PRO A 63 11.77 13.80 4.94
N SER A 64 12.93 13.47 5.49
CA SER A 64 14.18 14.19 5.22
C SER A 64 14.91 13.73 3.97
N LYS A 65 14.55 12.58 3.37
CA LYS A 65 15.20 12.04 2.17
C LYS A 65 14.56 12.55 0.89
N ASN A 66 15.33 12.60 -0.18
CA ASN A 66 14.82 12.78 -1.53
C ASN A 66 14.31 11.43 -2.05
N VAL A 67 13.05 11.36 -2.44
CA VAL A 67 12.47 10.18 -3.08
C VAL A 67 12.14 10.55 -4.53
N LEU A 68 12.74 9.83 -5.45
CA LEU A 68 12.60 10.03 -6.88
C LEU A 68 11.86 8.84 -7.50
N MET A 69 10.87 9.12 -8.32
CA MET A 69 10.18 8.14 -9.14
C MET A 69 10.70 8.26 -10.58
N PRO A 70 11.26 7.19 -11.18
CA PRO A 70 11.72 7.22 -12.57
C PRO A 70 10.60 7.47 -13.57
N ASP A 71 9.41 6.96 -13.25
CA ASP A 71 8.19 7.14 -14.01
C ASP A 71 7.07 7.57 -13.06
N ILE A 72 6.60 8.80 -13.20
CA ILE A 72 5.56 9.37 -12.36
C ILE A 72 4.16 8.87 -12.76
N ASP A 73 4.01 8.36 -13.98
CA ASP A 73 2.76 7.84 -14.52
C ASP A 73 2.56 6.35 -14.19
N ALA A 74 3.60 5.69 -13.65
CA ALA A 74 3.48 4.34 -13.12
C ALA A 74 2.61 4.33 -11.88
N ASP A 75 1.36 3.89 -12.02
CA ASP A 75 0.35 3.97 -10.97
C ASP A 75 -0.45 2.67 -10.80
N CYS A 76 -1.22 2.59 -9.71
CA CYS A 76 -2.11 1.49 -9.38
C CYS A 76 -3.57 2.00 -9.40
N PRO A 77 -4.42 1.55 -10.34
CA PRO A 77 -5.81 2.01 -10.41
C PRO A 77 -6.58 1.85 -9.10
N MET A 78 -6.31 0.77 -8.35
CA MET A 78 -6.96 0.53 -7.07
C MET A 78 -6.68 1.62 -6.03
N ALA A 79 -5.51 2.28 -6.08
CA ALA A 79 -5.15 3.34 -5.14
C ALA A 79 -6.10 4.54 -5.18
N HIS A 80 -6.83 4.71 -6.29
CA HIS A 80 -7.80 5.80 -6.53
C HIS A 80 -9.27 5.38 -6.37
N MET A 81 -9.54 4.14 -5.98
CA MET A 81 -10.91 3.61 -5.88
C MET A 81 -11.61 3.92 -4.55
N VAL A 82 -11.16 4.94 -3.85
CA VAL A 82 -11.83 5.49 -2.67
C VAL A 82 -11.57 7.00 -2.61
N SER A 83 -12.51 7.77 -2.11
CA SER A 83 -12.36 9.22 -1.95
C SER A 83 -12.37 9.62 -0.46
N VAL A 84 -11.74 10.75 -0.16
CA VAL A 84 -11.81 11.37 1.18
C VAL A 84 -13.26 11.66 1.58
N GLN A 85 -14.10 12.07 0.63
CA GLN A 85 -15.51 12.31 0.89
C GLN A 85 -16.22 11.04 1.38
N LYS A 86 -15.95 9.89 0.75
CA LYS A 86 -16.50 8.59 1.18
C LYS A 86 -16.06 8.23 2.60
N ILE A 87 -14.80 8.49 2.96
CA ILE A 87 -14.30 8.26 4.33
C ILE A 87 -15.07 9.12 5.33
N LYS A 88 -15.27 10.39 5.04
CA LYS A 88 -16.05 11.30 5.91
C LYS A 88 -17.49 10.84 6.08
N GLU A 89 -18.17 10.46 5.00
CA GLU A 89 -19.55 9.96 5.04
C GLU A 89 -19.71 8.70 5.90
N VAL A 90 -18.71 7.80 5.88
CA VAL A 90 -18.73 6.60 6.72
C VAL A 90 -18.46 6.96 8.18
N ARG A 91 -17.52 7.90 8.45
CA ARG A 91 -17.27 8.38 9.82
C ARG A 91 -18.47 9.06 10.46
N GLU A 92 -19.31 9.75 9.69
CA GLU A 92 -20.56 10.35 10.19
C GLU A 92 -21.63 9.32 10.59
N LYS A 93 -21.54 8.09 10.08
CA LYS A 93 -22.54 7.01 10.35
C LYS A 93 -22.19 6.13 11.54
N TYR A 94 -20.93 6.15 12.01
CA TYR A 94 -20.47 5.24 13.05
C TYR A 94 -19.56 5.97 14.04
N ASP A 95 -19.98 6.07 15.30
CA ASP A 95 -19.20 6.73 16.37
C ASP A 95 -17.94 5.94 16.77
N ASP A 96 -17.99 4.61 16.67
CA ASP A 96 -16.89 3.68 16.97
C ASP A 96 -16.37 3.08 15.66
N LEU A 97 -15.55 3.84 14.92
CA LEU A 97 -15.04 3.46 13.60
C LEU A 97 -13.52 3.62 13.50
N ALA A 98 -12.85 2.57 13.06
CA ALA A 98 -11.50 2.67 12.52
C ALA A 98 -11.52 2.55 10.99
N VAL A 99 -10.83 3.47 10.31
CA VAL A 99 -10.57 3.41 8.87
C VAL A 99 -9.25 2.70 8.65
N VAL A 100 -9.32 1.50 8.10
CA VAL A 100 -8.17 0.65 7.80
C VAL A 100 -7.88 0.72 6.31
N THR A 101 -6.72 1.27 5.94
CA THR A 101 -6.34 1.37 4.54
C THR A 101 -5.29 0.35 4.15
N TYR A 102 -5.52 -0.35 3.05
CA TYR A 102 -4.50 -1.16 2.40
C TYR A 102 -3.42 -0.24 1.80
N ILE A 103 -2.15 -0.64 1.89
CA ILE A 103 -0.99 0.17 1.49
C ILE A 103 -1.09 0.70 0.05
N ASN A 104 -1.80 -0.01 -0.83
CA ASN A 104 -2.09 0.41 -2.20
C ASN A 104 -3.15 1.53 -2.23
N SER A 105 -2.81 2.66 -1.65
CA SER A 105 -3.63 3.87 -1.53
C SER A 105 -2.74 5.10 -1.62
N THR A 106 -3.29 6.23 -2.04
CA THR A 106 -2.56 7.50 -2.10
C THR A 106 -2.19 8.02 -0.71
N ALA A 107 -1.20 8.90 -0.63
CA ALA A 107 -0.83 9.58 0.61
C ALA A 107 -2.01 10.36 1.20
N GLU A 108 -2.86 10.96 0.35
CA GLU A 108 -4.07 11.65 0.79
C GLU A 108 -5.02 10.70 1.54
N ILE A 109 -5.33 9.54 0.98
CA ILE A 109 -6.21 8.54 1.62
C ILE A 109 -5.59 8.04 2.93
N LYS A 110 -4.28 7.81 2.96
CA LYS A 110 -3.55 7.43 4.18
C LYS A 110 -3.67 8.48 5.28
N ALA A 111 -3.67 9.77 4.94
CA ALA A 111 -3.82 10.87 5.89
C ALA A 111 -5.21 10.94 6.56
N TYR A 112 -6.24 10.36 5.94
CA TYR A 112 -7.60 10.25 6.49
C TYR A 112 -7.89 8.89 7.12
N SER A 113 -6.91 7.98 7.14
CA SER A 113 -7.02 6.64 7.71
C SER A 113 -6.40 6.58 9.11
N ASP A 114 -6.87 5.63 9.93
CA ASP A 114 -6.34 5.44 11.29
C ASP A 114 -5.15 4.48 11.28
N ILE A 115 -5.13 3.53 10.36
CA ILE A 115 -4.03 2.57 10.21
C ILE A 115 -3.88 2.09 8.78
N CYS A 116 -2.63 1.86 8.39
CA CYS A 116 -2.27 1.27 7.10
C CYS A 116 -1.83 -0.18 7.28
N VAL A 117 -2.32 -1.07 6.43
CA VAL A 117 -2.05 -2.51 6.47
C VAL A 117 -1.57 -3.04 5.13
N THR A 118 -0.99 -4.23 5.15
CA THR A 118 -0.68 -5.02 3.95
C THR A 118 -1.55 -6.28 3.91
N SER A 119 -1.60 -6.98 2.78
CA SER A 119 -2.34 -8.24 2.65
C SER A 119 -1.88 -9.28 3.69
N SER A 120 -0.59 -9.33 4.01
CA SER A 120 -0.01 -10.29 4.95
C SER A 120 -0.34 -10.02 6.42
N ASN A 121 -0.68 -8.77 6.80
CA ASN A 121 -0.87 -8.40 8.20
C ASN A 121 -2.28 -7.86 8.52
N ALA A 122 -3.15 -7.65 7.53
CA ALA A 122 -4.44 -7.00 7.69
C ALA A 122 -5.31 -7.65 8.79
N ALA A 123 -5.60 -8.94 8.70
CA ALA A 123 -6.43 -9.62 9.70
C ALA A 123 -5.83 -9.55 11.12
N LYS A 124 -4.50 -9.70 11.24
CA LYS A 124 -3.80 -9.63 12.53
C LYS A 124 -3.88 -8.23 13.16
N ILE A 125 -3.76 -7.19 12.35
CA ILE A 125 -3.83 -5.80 12.83
C ILE A 125 -5.26 -5.44 13.18
N VAL A 126 -6.23 -5.71 12.30
CA VAL A 126 -7.66 -5.42 12.52
C VAL A 126 -8.18 -6.11 13.78
N ASN A 127 -7.74 -7.35 14.04
CA ASN A 127 -8.12 -8.07 15.27
C ASN A 127 -7.70 -7.35 16.57
N LYS A 128 -6.64 -6.55 16.51
CA LYS A 128 -6.12 -5.81 17.68
C LYS A 128 -6.76 -4.46 17.90
N LEU A 129 -7.51 -3.94 16.93
CA LEU A 129 -8.19 -2.67 17.07
C LEU A 129 -9.32 -2.79 18.11
N LYS A 130 -9.53 -1.72 18.86
CA LYS A 130 -10.62 -1.67 19.87
C LYS A 130 -11.95 -1.46 19.21
N GLU A 131 -11.97 -0.70 18.15
CA GLU A 131 -13.17 -0.33 17.39
C GLU A 131 -13.87 -1.57 16.85
N LYS A 132 -15.17 -1.59 16.98
CA LYS A 132 -16.00 -2.67 16.48
C LYS A 132 -16.30 -2.51 14.99
N ASN A 133 -16.50 -1.26 14.56
CA ASN A 133 -16.74 -0.92 13.17
C ASN A 133 -15.44 -0.62 12.47
N ILE A 134 -15.20 -1.28 11.34
CA ILE A 134 -13.96 -1.14 10.55
C ILE A 134 -14.36 -0.80 9.11
N PHE A 135 -14.01 0.39 8.64
CA PHE A 135 -14.11 0.71 7.22
C PHE A 135 -12.82 0.27 6.52
N PHE A 136 -12.89 -0.81 5.75
CA PHE A 136 -11.74 -1.37 5.05
C PHE A 136 -11.68 -0.86 3.61
N ILE A 137 -10.59 -0.20 3.27
CA ILE A 137 -10.38 0.48 1.99
C ILE A 137 -9.01 0.17 1.38
N PRO A 138 -8.79 0.33 0.06
CA PRO A 138 -9.81 0.44 -0.97
C PRO A 138 -10.37 -0.93 -1.43
N ASP A 139 -9.64 -2.04 -1.20
CA ASP A 139 -9.84 -3.38 -1.77
C ASP A 139 -10.97 -4.15 -1.07
N LYS A 140 -12.10 -4.35 -1.81
CA LYS A 140 -13.23 -5.16 -1.34
C LYS A 140 -12.86 -6.62 -1.08
N ASN A 141 -11.97 -7.21 -1.90
CA ASN A 141 -11.64 -8.64 -1.85
C ASN A 141 -10.78 -8.95 -0.63
N LEU A 142 -9.76 -8.11 -0.36
CA LEU A 142 -8.98 -8.22 0.87
C LEU A 142 -9.85 -7.92 2.11
N GLY A 143 -10.72 -6.91 2.01
CA GLY A 143 -11.67 -6.58 3.07
C GLY A 143 -12.64 -7.72 3.39
N ASP A 144 -13.15 -8.43 2.37
CA ASP A 144 -14.01 -9.61 2.55
C ASP A 144 -13.27 -10.79 3.20
N TYR A 145 -12.00 -10.99 2.84
CA TYR A 145 -11.14 -11.96 3.53
C TYR A 145 -10.99 -11.63 5.02
N VAL A 146 -10.74 -10.36 5.35
CA VAL A 146 -10.65 -9.90 6.74
C VAL A 146 -11.98 -10.10 7.47
N LYS A 147 -13.11 -9.77 6.83
CA LYS A 147 -14.46 -9.95 7.36
C LYS A 147 -14.75 -11.41 7.71
N LYS A 148 -14.43 -12.34 6.81
CA LYS A 148 -14.59 -13.78 7.05
C LYS A 148 -13.70 -14.30 8.18
N SER A 149 -12.52 -13.72 8.34
CA SER A 149 -11.56 -14.08 9.39
C SER A 149 -11.92 -13.53 10.77
N LEU A 150 -12.74 -12.48 10.85
CA LEU A 150 -13.05 -11.74 12.08
C LEU A 150 -14.58 -11.51 12.23
N PRO A 151 -15.36 -12.55 12.48
CA PRO A 151 -16.83 -12.47 12.51
C PRO A 151 -17.39 -11.55 13.61
N ASP A 152 -16.59 -11.27 14.66
CA ASP A 152 -16.99 -10.38 15.76
C ASP A 152 -16.82 -8.88 15.43
N LYS A 153 -16.19 -8.55 14.31
CA LYS A 153 -16.00 -7.19 13.81
C LYS A 153 -17.03 -6.88 12.72
N ASN A 154 -17.56 -5.67 12.72
CA ASN A 154 -18.38 -5.16 11.63
C ASN A 154 -17.47 -4.54 10.56
N ILE A 155 -17.09 -5.32 9.55
CA ILE A 155 -16.26 -4.85 8.44
C ILE A 155 -17.16 -4.25 7.36
N ILE A 156 -17.04 -2.93 7.18
CA ILE A 156 -17.70 -2.15 6.14
C ILE A 156 -16.74 -2.14 4.96
N LEU A 157 -17.18 -2.65 3.81
CA LEU A 157 -16.35 -2.74 2.60
C LEU A 157 -16.51 -1.49 1.74
N ASN A 158 -15.43 -1.08 1.12
CA ASN A 158 -15.44 -0.19 -0.03
C ASN A 158 -15.68 -1.00 -1.31
N ASP A 159 -16.03 -0.33 -2.42
CA ASP A 159 -16.33 -0.99 -3.71
C ASP A 159 -15.09 -1.18 -4.59
N GLY A 160 -13.91 -0.68 -4.18
CA GLY A 160 -12.66 -0.80 -4.93
C GLY A 160 -12.10 -2.22 -4.95
N TYR A 161 -11.29 -2.51 -5.94
CA TYR A 161 -10.69 -3.84 -6.13
C TYR A 161 -9.42 -3.76 -6.97
N CYS A 162 -8.59 -4.79 -6.92
CA CYS A 162 -7.47 -4.94 -7.84
C CYS A 162 -7.98 -5.56 -9.16
N PRO A 163 -7.92 -4.86 -10.32
CA PRO A 163 -8.41 -5.41 -11.58
C PRO A 163 -7.73 -6.73 -11.95
N VAL A 164 -6.44 -6.86 -11.67
CA VAL A 164 -5.67 -8.08 -11.97
C VAL A 164 -6.14 -9.27 -11.11
N HIS A 165 -6.43 -9.03 -9.84
CA HIS A 165 -6.89 -10.12 -8.94
C HIS A 165 -8.38 -10.47 -9.16
N ASP A 166 -9.19 -9.51 -9.58
CA ASP A 166 -10.63 -9.71 -9.80
C ASP A 166 -10.92 -10.57 -11.04
N GLU A 167 -9.95 -10.67 -11.96
CA GLU A 167 -10.01 -11.52 -13.16
C GLU A 167 -9.64 -12.98 -12.88
N ILE A 168 -9.02 -13.29 -11.74
CA ILE A 168 -8.62 -14.66 -11.38
C ILE A 168 -9.84 -15.43 -10.87
N ASP A 169 -10.16 -16.53 -11.53
CA ASP A 169 -11.22 -17.41 -11.06
C ASP A 169 -10.68 -18.77 -10.54
N ALA A 170 -11.60 -19.59 -9.98
CA ALA A 170 -11.23 -20.87 -9.39
C ALA A 170 -10.70 -21.88 -10.41
N SER A 171 -10.96 -21.71 -11.70
CA SER A 171 -10.43 -22.59 -12.76
C SER A 171 -8.95 -22.32 -13.02
N ASP A 172 -8.49 -21.07 -12.88
CA ASP A 172 -7.09 -20.69 -13.06
C ASP A 172 -6.17 -21.33 -12.03
N ILE A 173 -6.73 -21.61 -10.83
CA ILE A 173 -5.96 -22.18 -9.70
C ILE A 173 -5.94 -23.73 -9.76
N LYS A 174 -6.87 -24.36 -10.47
CA LYS A 174 -7.00 -25.82 -10.54
C LYS A 174 -6.18 -26.47 -11.65
N ALA A 175 -5.52 -25.66 -12.49
CA ALA A 175 -4.60 -26.12 -13.53
C ALA A 175 -3.21 -26.29 -12.96
#